data_c1e0e7d1c3690ebe80b338dbb11c96a0
#
_entry.id   c1e0e7d1c3690ebe80b338dbb11c96a0
#
_cell.length_a   1.000
_cell.length_b   1.000
_cell.length_c   1.000
_cell.angle_alpha   90.00
_cell.angle_beta   90.00
_cell.angle_gamma   90.00
#
_symmetry.space_group_name_H-M   'P 1'
#
loop_
_entity.id
_entity.type
_entity.pdbx_description
1 polymer ?
#
loop_
_entity_poly.entity_id
_entity_poly.type
_entity_poly.pdbx_seq_one_letter_code
_entity_poly.pdbx_strand_id
1 'polypeptide(L)'
;MTKPVELPQGTLEMLILKAVSLGPLHGYGILVRIQQLSGERLEILQGSFYTAIYRLERRGWIKGAWGESENNRRARFYSLTAAGTRQLKAETAKWTDMAAVVAGILSKKANEI
;
A
#
# COMPACT_ATOMS: atom_id res chain seq x y z
N MET A 1 24.22 1.67 4.79
CA MET A 1 23.30 0.76 4.12
C MET A 1 22.08 0.50 5.00
N THR A 2 20.89 0.78 4.50
CA THR A 2 19.65 0.60 5.25
C THR A 2 19.14 -0.83 5.08
N LYS A 3 18.75 -1.46 6.19
CA LYS A 3 18.19 -2.80 6.14
C LYS A 3 16.75 -2.74 5.60
N PRO A 4 16.31 -3.76 4.84
CA PRO A 4 14.91 -3.88 4.47
C PRO A 4 14.03 -3.99 5.72
N VAL A 5 12.83 -3.46 5.61
CA VAL A 5 11.84 -3.48 6.69
C VAL A 5 10.68 -4.36 6.25
N GLU A 6 10.32 -5.32 7.09
CA GLU A 6 9.15 -6.14 6.85
C GLU A 6 7.89 -5.33 7.16
N LEU A 7 6.88 -5.52 6.32
CA LEU A 7 5.60 -4.86 6.53
C LEU A 7 4.83 -5.54 7.67
N PRO A 8 4.30 -4.76 8.62
CA PRO A 8 3.34 -5.32 9.57
C PRO A 8 2.14 -5.89 8.83
N GLN A 9 1.56 -6.95 9.37
CA GLN A 9 0.40 -7.57 8.78
C GLN A 9 -0.72 -6.54 8.59
N GLY A 10 -1.35 -6.56 7.43
CA GLY A 10 -2.46 -5.68 7.12
C GLY A 10 -2.10 -4.33 6.52
N THR A 11 -0.82 -3.99 6.44
CA THR A 11 -0.41 -2.68 5.90
C THR A 11 -0.23 -2.66 4.40
N LEU A 12 0.04 -3.81 3.77
CA LEU A 12 0.31 -3.86 2.34
C LEU A 12 -0.86 -3.33 1.51
N GLU A 13 -2.09 -3.71 1.86
CA GLU A 13 -3.27 -3.25 1.14
C GLU A 13 -3.42 -1.73 1.19
N MET A 14 -3.17 -1.13 2.35
CA MET A 14 -3.21 0.33 2.51
C MET A 14 -2.17 1.00 1.60
N LEU A 15 -0.97 0.44 1.52
CA LEU A 15 0.10 0.99 0.67
C LEU A 15 -0.25 0.87 -0.81
N ILE A 16 -0.87 -0.23 -1.21
CA ILE A 16 -1.33 -0.40 -2.59
C ILE A 16 -2.39 0.65 -2.92
N LEU A 17 -3.37 0.85 -2.03
CA LEU A 17 -4.39 1.87 -2.23
C LEU A 17 -3.76 3.26 -2.37
N LYS A 18 -2.78 3.58 -1.53
CA LYS A 18 -2.08 4.87 -1.62
C LYS A 18 -1.35 5.02 -2.95
N ALA A 19 -0.62 4.00 -3.38
CA ALA A 19 0.12 4.05 -4.64
C ALA A 19 -0.82 4.28 -5.82
N VAL A 20 -1.96 3.59 -5.85
CA VAL A 20 -2.95 3.72 -6.91
C VAL A 20 -3.64 5.09 -6.86
N SER A 21 -3.79 5.66 -5.67
CA SER A 21 -4.40 7.00 -5.52
C SER A 21 -3.57 8.09 -6.19
N LEU A 22 -2.29 7.84 -6.42
CA LEU A 22 -1.39 8.81 -7.06
C LEU A 22 -1.42 8.74 -8.58
N GLY A 23 -2.22 7.87 -9.14
CA GLY A 23 -2.43 7.70 -10.57
C GLY A 23 -2.51 6.24 -10.96
N PRO A 24 -3.23 5.92 -12.04
CA PRO A 24 -3.38 4.53 -12.48
C PRO A 24 -2.05 3.90 -12.86
N LEU A 25 -1.89 2.61 -12.51
CA LEU A 25 -0.69 1.83 -12.83
C LEU A 25 -1.07 0.37 -13.03
N HIS A 26 -0.28 -0.35 -13.84
CA HIS A 26 -0.34 -1.80 -13.86
C HIS A 26 0.31 -2.38 -12.59
N GLY A 27 0.10 -3.68 -12.34
CA GLY A 27 0.54 -4.30 -11.09
C GLY A 27 2.01 -4.10 -10.76
N TYR A 28 2.89 -4.36 -11.73
CA TYR A 28 4.31 -4.18 -11.51
C TYR A 28 4.65 -2.71 -11.23
N GLY A 29 3.98 -1.78 -11.90
CA GLY A 29 4.17 -0.35 -11.68
C GLY A 29 3.77 0.08 -10.27
N ILE A 30 2.73 -0.54 -9.71
CA ILE A 30 2.32 -0.28 -8.32
C ILE A 30 3.44 -0.72 -7.37
N LEU A 31 3.98 -1.92 -7.59
CA LEU A 31 5.08 -2.43 -6.76
C LEU A 31 6.30 -1.51 -6.81
N VAL A 32 6.69 -1.10 -8.01
CA VAL A 32 7.83 -0.19 -8.20
C VAL A 32 7.57 1.15 -7.51
N ARG A 33 6.35 1.69 -7.64
CA ARG A 33 6.01 2.96 -6.99
C ARG A 33 6.14 2.86 -5.47
N ILE A 34 5.65 1.79 -4.86
CA ILE A 34 5.77 1.59 -3.42
C ILE A 34 7.24 1.53 -3.02
N GLN A 35 8.05 0.80 -3.77
CA GLN A 35 9.48 0.70 -3.49
C GLN A 35 10.17 2.06 -3.59
N GLN A 36 9.85 2.83 -4.62
CA GLN A 36 10.41 4.17 -4.78
C GLN A 36 10.02 5.10 -3.62
N LEU A 37 8.74 5.07 -3.23
CA LEU A 37 8.25 5.92 -2.15
C LEU A 37 8.86 5.55 -0.80
N SER A 38 9.23 4.30 -0.62
CA SER A 38 9.85 3.83 0.64
C SER A 38 11.37 3.97 0.64
N GLY A 39 11.98 4.48 -0.43
CA GLY A 39 13.44 4.52 -0.56
C GLY A 39 14.04 3.12 -0.66
N GLU A 40 13.33 2.20 -1.30
CA GLU A 40 13.75 0.80 -1.49
C GLU A 40 13.91 0.04 -0.17
N ARG A 41 13.21 0.47 0.87
CA ARG A 41 13.37 -0.12 2.20
C ARG A 41 12.40 -1.24 2.54
N LEU A 42 11.31 -1.37 1.79
CA LEU A 42 10.30 -2.38 2.12
C LEU A 42 10.63 -3.72 1.48
N GLU A 43 10.43 -4.79 2.25
CA GLU A 43 10.55 -6.15 1.75
C GLU A 43 9.14 -6.64 1.42
N ILE A 44 8.86 -6.75 0.10
CA ILE A 44 7.52 -7.13 -0.38
C ILE A 44 7.66 -8.38 -1.22
N LEU A 45 7.00 -9.45 -0.79
CA LEU A 45 6.95 -10.70 -1.54
C LEU A 45 5.95 -10.57 -2.69
N GLN A 46 6.38 -10.89 -3.91
CA GLN A 46 5.54 -10.74 -5.10
C GLN A 46 4.24 -11.54 -5.01
N GLY A 47 4.29 -12.75 -4.49
CA GLY A 47 3.09 -13.57 -4.33
C GLY A 47 2.05 -12.90 -3.44
N SER A 48 2.48 -12.38 -2.29
CA SER A 48 1.60 -11.66 -1.37
C SER A 48 1.07 -10.38 -2.00
N PHE A 49 1.91 -9.71 -2.78
CA PHE A 49 1.55 -8.45 -3.45
C PHE A 49 0.41 -8.66 -4.44
N TYR A 50 0.55 -9.62 -5.35
CA TYR A 50 -0.49 -9.86 -6.37
C TYR A 50 -1.76 -10.44 -5.77
N THR A 51 -1.64 -11.24 -4.72
CA THR A 51 -2.81 -11.71 -3.97
C THR A 51 -3.56 -10.53 -3.34
N ALA A 52 -2.83 -9.55 -2.81
CA ALA A 52 -3.44 -8.36 -2.22
C ALA A 52 -4.17 -7.52 -3.29
N ILE A 53 -3.56 -7.34 -4.47
CA ILE A 53 -4.22 -6.62 -5.59
C ILE A 53 -5.53 -7.30 -5.97
N TYR A 54 -5.49 -8.62 -6.13
CA TYR A 54 -6.69 -9.40 -6.46
C TYR A 54 -7.79 -9.19 -5.41
N ARG A 55 -7.41 -9.23 -4.14
CA ARG A 55 -8.36 -9.05 -3.03
C ARG A 55 -8.98 -7.66 -3.03
N LEU A 56 -8.17 -6.63 -3.29
CA LEU A 56 -8.66 -5.25 -3.36
C LEU A 56 -9.62 -5.05 -4.53
N GLU A 57 -9.33 -5.67 -5.66
CA GLU A 57 -10.21 -5.61 -6.83
C GLU A 57 -11.54 -6.31 -6.54
N ARG A 58 -11.50 -7.46 -5.90
CA ARG A 58 -12.71 -8.19 -5.52
C ARG A 58 -13.61 -7.41 -4.55
N ARG A 59 -12.99 -6.62 -3.68
CA ARG A 59 -13.74 -5.78 -2.75
C ARG A 59 -14.28 -4.50 -3.39
N GLY A 60 -13.90 -4.24 -4.64
CA GLY A 60 -14.35 -3.06 -5.34
C GLY A 60 -13.64 -1.78 -4.93
N TRP A 61 -12.48 -1.87 -4.28
CA TRP A 61 -11.72 -0.70 -3.88
C TRP A 61 -10.78 -0.20 -4.97
N ILE A 62 -10.37 -1.10 -5.86
CA ILE A 62 -9.68 -0.76 -7.10
C ILE A 62 -10.42 -1.44 -8.25
N LYS A 63 -10.29 -0.87 -9.45
CA LYS A 63 -10.84 -1.47 -10.67
C LYS A 63 -9.74 -1.55 -11.71
N GLY A 64 -9.77 -2.64 -12.48
CA GLY A 64 -8.79 -2.86 -13.53
C GLY A 64 -9.39 -2.60 -14.90
N ALA A 65 -8.55 -2.10 -15.80
CA ALA A 65 -8.90 -1.91 -17.20
C ALA A 65 -7.69 -2.24 -18.05
N TRP A 66 -7.92 -2.89 -19.18
CA TRP A 66 -6.83 -3.24 -20.09
C TRP A 66 -6.34 -1.98 -20.80
N GLY A 67 -5.03 -1.89 -20.95
CA GLY A 67 -4.37 -0.80 -21.65
C GLY A 67 -3.00 -1.24 -22.14
N GLU A 68 -2.27 -0.32 -22.75
CA GLU A 68 -0.92 -0.59 -23.21
C GLU A 68 0.11 0.01 -22.27
N SER A 69 1.11 -0.79 -21.89
CA SER A 69 2.25 -0.32 -21.11
C SER A 69 3.26 0.37 -22.02
N GLU A 70 4.30 0.94 -21.41
CA GLU A 70 5.38 1.62 -22.15
C GLU A 70 6.06 0.76 -23.22
N ASN A 71 6.00 -0.55 -23.07
CA ASN A 71 6.62 -1.49 -24.00
C ASN A 71 5.63 -2.01 -25.02
N ASN A 72 4.50 -1.34 -25.24
CA ASN A 72 3.43 -1.75 -26.14
C ASN A 72 2.87 -3.13 -25.80
N ARG A 73 2.99 -3.53 -24.53
CA ARG A 73 2.42 -4.78 -24.05
C ARG A 73 1.07 -4.50 -23.41
N ARG A 74 0.13 -5.40 -23.66
CA ARG A 74 -1.17 -5.33 -23.01
C ARG A 74 -1.01 -5.58 -21.52
N ALA A 75 -1.52 -4.68 -20.71
CA ALA A 75 -1.44 -4.77 -19.26
C ALA A 75 -2.74 -4.31 -18.63
N ARG A 76 -3.02 -4.84 -17.45
CA ARG A 76 -4.18 -4.43 -16.69
C ARG A 76 -3.78 -3.27 -15.78
N PHE A 77 -4.41 -2.13 -15.99
CA PHE A 77 -4.15 -0.92 -15.19
C PHE A 77 -5.21 -0.78 -14.12
N TYR A 78 -4.80 -0.44 -12.93
CA TYR A 78 -5.67 -0.31 -11.77
C TYR A 78 -5.84 1.15 -11.40
N SER A 79 -7.06 1.52 -11.04
CA SER A 79 -7.39 2.85 -10.54
C SER A 79 -8.25 2.72 -9.31
N LEU A 80 -8.21 3.75 -8.46
CA LEU A 80 -8.96 3.77 -7.22
C LEU A 80 -10.43 4.07 -7.50
N THR A 81 -11.32 3.30 -6.86
CA THR A 81 -12.76 3.59 -6.93
C THR A 81 -13.13 4.60 -5.83
N ALA A 82 -14.37 5.11 -5.87
CA ALA A 82 -14.87 5.96 -4.79
C ALA A 82 -14.83 5.21 -3.45
N ALA A 83 -15.21 3.93 -3.46
CA ALA A 83 -15.14 3.09 -2.26
C ALA A 83 -13.70 2.92 -1.79
N GLY A 84 -12.76 2.74 -2.72
CA GLY A 84 -11.34 2.64 -2.40
C GLY A 84 -10.77 3.91 -1.81
N THR A 85 -11.21 5.06 -2.31
CA THR A 85 -10.80 6.35 -1.74
C THR A 85 -11.25 6.48 -0.29
N ARG A 86 -12.49 6.08 0.01
CA ARG A 86 -12.99 6.10 1.39
C ARG A 86 -12.22 5.10 2.26
N GLN A 87 -11.93 3.92 1.73
CA GLN A 87 -11.20 2.90 2.46
C GLN A 87 -9.77 3.35 2.78
N LEU A 88 -9.09 3.96 1.82
CA LEU A 88 -7.74 4.49 2.04
C LEU A 88 -7.74 5.53 3.16
N LYS A 89 -8.72 6.41 3.16
CA LYS A 89 -8.83 7.44 4.19
C LYS A 89 -9.03 6.82 5.57
N ALA A 90 -9.91 5.82 5.66
CA ALA A 90 -10.19 5.13 6.92
C ALA A 90 -8.95 4.37 7.42
N GLU A 91 -8.26 3.64 6.53
CA GLU A 91 -7.06 2.90 6.89
C GLU A 91 -5.92 3.82 7.33
N THR A 92 -5.76 4.95 6.63
CA THR A 92 -4.73 5.93 6.98
C THR A 92 -4.99 6.51 8.37
N ALA A 93 -6.23 6.82 8.69
CA ALA A 93 -6.59 7.35 10.01
C ALA A 93 -6.31 6.32 11.11
N LYS A 94 -6.67 5.06 10.88
CA LYS A 94 -6.41 3.99 11.84
C LYS A 94 -4.92 3.78 12.07
N TRP A 95 -4.14 3.79 11.00
CA TRP A 95 -2.68 3.64 11.10
C TRP A 95 -2.05 4.78 11.88
N THR A 96 -2.42 6.02 11.55
CA THR A 96 -1.88 7.21 12.22
C THR A 96 -2.20 7.17 13.71
N ASP A 97 -3.42 6.80 14.07
CA ASP A 97 -3.83 6.69 15.45
C ASP A 97 -3.07 5.59 16.18
N MET A 98 -2.98 4.42 15.58
CA MET A 98 -2.24 3.28 16.17
C MET A 98 -0.76 3.63 16.37
N ALA A 99 -0.15 4.26 15.37
CA ALA A 99 1.26 4.63 15.44
C ALA A 99 1.50 5.61 16.60
N ALA A 100 0.59 6.57 16.81
CA ALA A 100 0.69 7.51 17.90
C ALA A 100 0.57 6.84 19.27
N VAL A 101 -0.38 5.92 19.40
CA VAL A 101 -0.59 5.16 20.64
C VAL A 101 0.66 4.33 20.96
N VAL A 102 1.17 3.61 19.99
CA VAL A 102 2.37 2.77 20.18
C VAL A 102 3.57 3.64 20.55
N ALA A 103 3.78 4.73 19.81
CA ALA A 103 4.90 5.63 20.08
C ALA A 103 4.80 6.22 21.50
N GLY A 104 3.58 6.56 21.93
CA GLY A 104 3.36 7.09 23.27
C GLY A 104 3.74 6.10 24.37
N ILE A 105 3.38 4.83 24.17
CA ILE A 105 3.74 3.76 25.11
C ILE A 105 5.26 3.58 25.16
N LEU A 106 5.89 3.49 23.98
CA LEU A 106 7.33 3.22 23.89
C LEU A 106 8.19 4.37 24.44
N SER A 107 7.66 5.59 24.47
CA SER A 107 8.38 6.74 24.97
C SER A 107 8.29 6.92 26.50
N LYS A 108 7.44 6.12 27.17
CA LYS A 108 7.25 6.28 28.62
C LYS A 108 8.48 5.86 29.41
N LYS A 109 8.75 6.61 30.47
CA LYS A 109 9.82 6.31 31.42
C LYS A 109 9.20 5.77 32.74
N ALA A 110 10.02 5.10 33.53
CA ALA A 110 9.53 4.48 34.76
C ALA A 110 8.84 5.46 35.70
N ASN A 111 9.29 6.73 35.71
CA ASN A 111 8.71 7.76 36.58
C ASN A 111 7.42 8.38 36.07
N GLU A 112 6.93 7.89 34.88
CA GLU A 112 5.72 8.44 34.26
C GLU A 112 4.51 7.52 34.38
N ILE A 113 4.64 6.41 35.09
CA ILE A 113 3.54 5.48 35.32
C ILE A 113 2.96 5.60 36.72
#